data_314b68775599dd52d1a9f6757f8a2bdb
#
_entry.id   314b68775599dd52d1a9f6757f8a2bdb
#
_cell.length_a   1.000
_cell.length_b   1.000
_cell.length_c   1.000
_cell.angle_alpha   90.00
_cell.angle_beta   90.00
_cell.angle_gamma   90.00
#
_symmetry.space_group_name_H-M   'P 1'
#
loop_
_entity.id
_entity.type
_entity.pdbx_description
1 polymer ?
#
loop_
_entity_poly.entity_id
_entity_poly.type
_entity_poly.pdbx_seq_one_letter_code
_entity_poly.pdbx_strand_id
1 'polypeptide(L)' 'MKRRRATVSQTQALQRVFDTTAFPSTGLRENLARHLGMPPRTVQIWFQNKRQAARKVYK' A
#
# COMPACT_ATOMS: atom_id res chain seq x y z
N MET A 1 18.26 -7.56 -12.03
CA MET A 1 17.58 -7.25 -12.00
C MET A 1 17.03 -6.48 -11.17
N LYS A 2 16.39 -5.92 -11.08
CA LYS A 2 15.97 -5.14 -10.27
C LYS A 2 14.72 -5.40 -9.75
N ARG A 3 14.40 -5.20 -8.55
CA ARG A 3 13.24 -5.45 -8.06
C ARG A 3 12.34 -4.37 -8.41
N ARG A 4 11.10 -4.54 -8.46
CA ARG A 4 10.21 -3.59 -8.74
C ARG A 4 9.81 -2.95 -7.49
N ARG A 5 10.14 -1.80 -7.18
CA ARG A 5 9.76 -1.11 -6.02
C ARG A 5 8.77 -0.08 -6.36
N ALA A 6 7.89 0.32 -5.47
CA ALA A 6 6.93 1.37 -5.69
C ALA A 6 7.63 2.69 -5.91
N THR A 7 7.18 3.48 -6.85
CA THR A 7 7.78 4.79 -7.09
C THR A 7 7.33 5.74 -5.99
N VAL A 8 7.92 6.90 -5.91
CA VAL A 8 7.55 7.89 -4.92
C VAL A 8 6.09 8.29 -5.10
N SER A 9 5.64 8.49 -6.33
CA SER A 9 4.27 8.80 -6.60
C SER A 9 3.34 7.72 -6.13
N GLN A 10 3.67 6.46 -6.40
CA GLN A 10 2.86 5.33 -5.99
C GLN A 10 2.79 5.25 -4.48
N THR A 11 3.92 5.43 -3.83
CA THR A 11 3.99 5.36 -2.38
C THR A 11 3.16 6.46 -1.74
N GLN A 12 3.18 7.64 -2.31
CA GLN A 12 2.41 8.73 -1.77
C GLN A 12 0.91 8.44 -1.86
N ALA A 13 0.47 7.88 -2.95
CA ALA A 13 -0.93 7.54 -3.11
C ALA A 13 -1.36 6.48 -2.09
N LEU A 14 -0.51 5.47 -1.90
CA LEU A 14 -0.80 4.44 -0.93
C LEU A 14 -0.83 5.01 0.49
N GLN A 15 0.07 5.91 0.78
CA GLN A 15 0.14 6.53 2.09
C GLN A 15 -1.12 7.36 2.38
N ARG A 16 -1.64 8.04 1.40
CA ARG A 16 -2.84 8.79 1.58
C ARG A 16 -3.99 7.91 1.93
N VAL A 17 -4.11 6.77 1.28
CA VAL A 17 -5.17 5.83 1.59
C VAL A 17 -4.95 5.26 2.99
N PHE A 18 -3.72 4.94 3.32
CA PHE A 18 -3.39 4.37 4.62
C PHE A 18 -3.77 5.36 5.73
N ASP A 19 -3.57 6.64 5.50
CA ASP A 19 -3.93 7.65 6.48
C ASP A 19 -5.44 7.73 6.71
N THR A 20 -6.21 7.34 5.72
CA THR A 20 -7.65 7.32 5.83
C THR A 20 -8.11 6.00 6.40
N THR A 21 -7.56 4.90 5.94
CA THR A 21 -7.91 3.60 6.45
C THR A 21 -6.74 2.66 6.33
N ALA A 22 -6.38 2.02 7.41
CA ALA A 22 -5.29 1.05 7.39
C ALA A 22 -5.76 -0.30 6.89
N PHE A 23 -7.07 -0.48 6.74
CA PHE A 23 -7.62 -1.76 6.26
C PHE A 23 -8.56 -1.52 5.10
N PRO A 24 -8.01 -1.23 3.92
CA PRO A 24 -8.86 -0.97 2.77
C PRO A 24 -9.61 -2.22 2.34
N SER A 25 -10.79 -2.03 1.82
CA SER A 25 -11.59 -3.16 1.34
C SER A 25 -10.94 -3.74 0.10
N THR A 26 -11.37 -4.94 -0.28
CA THR A 26 -10.87 -5.57 -1.48
C THR A 26 -11.09 -4.68 -2.70
N GLY A 27 -12.27 -4.09 -2.79
CA GLY A 27 -12.57 -3.21 -3.91
C GLY A 27 -11.63 -2.01 -3.97
N LEU A 28 -11.35 -1.43 -2.83
CA LEU A 28 -10.45 -0.29 -2.78
C LEU A 28 -9.04 -0.68 -3.17
N ARG A 29 -8.59 -1.83 -2.68
CA ARG A 29 -7.26 -2.31 -3.03
C ARG A 29 -7.14 -2.55 -4.54
N GLU A 30 -8.16 -3.10 -5.14
CA GLU A 30 -8.16 -3.37 -6.56
C GLU A 30 -8.16 -2.07 -7.36
N ASN A 31 -8.92 -1.11 -6.90
CA ASN A 31 -8.95 0.18 -7.54
C ASN A 31 -7.60 0.85 -7.49
N LEU A 32 -6.95 0.82 -6.33
CA LEU A 32 -5.64 1.38 -6.16
C LEU A 32 -4.64 0.70 -7.10
N ALA A 33 -4.70 -0.62 -7.14
CA ALA A 33 -3.79 -1.37 -7.99
C ALA A 33 -3.92 -0.94 -9.44
N ARG A 34 -5.16 -0.78 -9.87
CA ARG A 34 -5.40 -0.42 -11.25
C ARG A 34 -4.89 0.98 -11.51
N HIS A 35 -5.13 1.90 -10.60
CA HIS A 35 -4.68 3.26 -10.77
C HIS A 35 -3.17 3.37 -10.73
N LEU A 36 -2.52 2.59 -9.93
CA LEU A 36 -1.09 2.69 -9.75
C LEU A 36 -0.30 1.76 -10.66
N GLY A 37 -1.01 0.94 -11.42
CA GLY A 37 -0.34 0.03 -12.33
C GLY A 37 0.44 -1.06 -11.66
N MET A 38 -0.05 -1.57 -10.53
CA MET A 38 0.63 -2.63 -9.83
C MET A 38 -0.36 -3.73 -9.49
N PRO A 39 0.09 -4.95 -9.23
CA PRO A 39 -0.81 -6.04 -8.89
C PRO A 39 -1.49 -5.79 -7.56
N PRO A 40 -2.73 -6.22 -7.39
CA PRO A 40 -3.43 -6.04 -6.12
C PRO A 40 -2.71 -6.66 -4.95
N ARG A 41 -2.00 -7.79 -5.22
CA ARG A 41 -1.23 -8.42 -4.18
C ARG A 41 -0.16 -7.51 -3.66
N THR A 42 0.48 -6.74 -4.52
CA THR A 42 1.52 -5.80 -4.11
C THR A 42 0.92 -4.73 -3.20
N VAL A 43 -0.28 -4.26 -3.53
CA VAL A 43 -0.95 -3.27 -2.70
C VAL A 43 -1.23 -3.86 -1.32
N GLN A 44 -1.72 -5.09 -1.31
CA GLN A 44 -2.02 -5.76 -0.05
C GLN A 44 -0.78 -5.91 0.82
N ILE A 45 0.32 -6.33 0.23
CA ILE A 45 1.56 -6.50 0.97
C ILE A 45 2.05 -5.16 1.50
N TRP A 46 1.91 -4.11 0.70
CA TRP A 46 2.34 -2.79 1.12
C TRP A 46 1.59 -2.36 2.39
N PHE A 47 0.28 -2.59 2.41
CA PHE A 47 -0.51 -2.24 3.57
C PHE A 47 -0.16 -3.10 4.79
N GLN A 48 0.08 -4.38 4.57
CA GLN A 48 0.48 -5.25 5.65
C GLN A 48 1.77 -4.77 6.29
N ASN A 49 2.75 -4.46 5.47
CA ASN A 49 4.05 -4.00 5.97
C ASN A 49 3.91 -2.66 6.68
N LYS A 50 3.04 -1.81 6.16
CA LYS A 50 2.87 -0.51 6.76
C LYS A 50 2.21 -0.62 8.13
N ARG A 51 1.24 -1.49 8.25
CA ARG A 51 0.57 -1.71 9.53
C ARG A 51 1.55 -2.25 10.57
N GLN A 52 2.41 -3.17 10.15
CA GLN A 52 3.38 -3.71 11.06
C GLN A 52 4.39 -2.67 11.50
N ALA A 53 4.80 -1.83 10.59
CA ALA A 53 5.75 -0.77 10.93
C ALA A 53 5.10 0.21 11.92
N ALA A 54 3.85 0.52 11.73
CA ALA A 54 3.15 1.42 12.62
C ALA A 54 3.02 0.81 14.00
N ARG A 55 2.77 -0.48 14.07
CA ARG A 55 2.66 -1.13 15.34
C ARG A 55 3.97 -1.12 16.07
N LYS A 56 5.05 -1.31 15.39
CA LYS A 56 6.32 -1.31 16.00
C LYS A 56 6.62 0.03 16.61
N VAL A 57 6.22 1.07 15.99
CA VAL A 57 6.48 2.38 16.51
C VAL A 57 5.77 2.60 17.80
N TYR A 58 4.66 1.95 17.98
CA TYR A 58 3.96 2.11 19.15
C TYR A 58 4.47 1.41 20.27
N LYS A 59 5.12 0.68 20.40
CA LYS A 59 5.72 0.00 21.40
C LYS A 59 5.71 0.55 22.53
#